data_e81236dafa4bd97ef50504e95dedea90
#
_entry.id   e81236dafa4bd97ef50504e95dedea90
#
_cell.length_a   1.000
_cell.length_b   1.000
_cell.length_c   1.000
_cell.angle_alpha   90.00
_cell.angle_beta   90.00
_cell.angle_gamma   90.00
#
_symmetry.space_group_name_H-M   'P 1'
#
loop_
_entity.id
_entity.type
_entity.pdbx_description
1 polymer ?
#
loop_
_entity_poly.entity_id
_entity_poly.type
_entity_poly.pdbx_seq_one_letter_code
_entity_poly.pdbx_strand_id
1 'polypeptide(L)'
;VDITRTFDGRELNNEYIFGLFSEPEHLSLVGVPIAYNITQFTANSNIASATTVVTFNATSFGIIIPVTIDTWIEWDAQKKIVQYDATFRWFGFLLDALLKAQAARMNTTDPAVVQAALTQQLASTICQTHEDYCKGADQQYESRDACMDFLTTKTRFGQAFELGRDTLLCREVHEHMVKYRPDIHCAHIGPTGGDYCVDDKSYEQVVLERYFRDSFIAYGYGEEQNIWVA
;
A
#
# COMPACT_ATOMS: atom_id res chain seq x y z
N VAL A 1 2.39 3.33 -6.07
CA VAL A 1 1.46 2.38 -6.68
C VAL A 1 0.27 3.15 -7.16
N ASP A 2 -0.07 3.06 -8.42
CA ASP A 2 -1.18 3.74 -9.10
C ASP A 2 -2.60 3.38 -8.57
N ILE A 3 -2.69 2.77 -7.42
CA ILE A 3 -3.88 2.12 -6.88
C ILE A 3 -4.07 2.32 -5.38
N THR A 4 -3.17 3.01 -4.71
CA THR A 4 -3.37 3.45 -3.34
C THR A 4 -3.94 4.86 -3.32
N ARG A 5 -4.38 5.29 -2.16
CA ARG A 5 -4.88 6.65 -1.93
C ARG A 5 -3.72 7.60 -1.64
N THR A 6 -3.97 8.88 -1.79
CA THR A 6 -3.05 9.95 -1.39
C THR A 6 -3.11 10.16 0.12
N PHE A 7 -1.97 10.44 0.73
CA PHE A 7 -1.85 10.71 2.18
C PHE A 7 -1.36 12.12 2.40
N ASP A 8 -2.10 12.89 3.18
CA ASP A 8 -1.75 14.24 3.55
C ASP A 8 -1.10 14.31 4.94
N GLY A 9 -0.03 15.08 5.02
CA GLY A 9 0.67 15.35 6.26
C GLY A 9 1.75 14.33 6.61
N ARG A 10 2.71 14.83 7.39
CA ARG A 10 3.91 14.07 7.77
C ARG A 10 3.60 12.80 8.54
N GLU A 11 2.65 12.85 9.45
CA GLU A 11 2.35 11.74 10.36
C GLU A 11 1.82 10.52 9.58
N LEU A 12 0.80 10.70 8.73
CA LEU A 12 0.24 9.62 7.92
C LEU A 12 1.26 9.05 6.94
N ASN A 13 2.08 9.91 6.32
CA ASN A 13 3.14 9.45 5.42
C ASN A 13 4.20 8.61 6.16
N ASN A 14 4.58 9.01 7.37
CA ASN A 14 5.51 8.24 8.19
C ASN A 14 4.93 6.88 8.58
N GLU A 15 3.68 6.82 9.02
CA GLU A 15 2.99 5.58 9.36
C GLU A 15 2.95 4.62 8.16
N TYR A 16 2.67 5.14 6.96
CA TYR A 16 2.65 4.35 5.74
C TYR A 16 4.02 3.77 5.40
N ILE A 17 5.06 4.61 5.39
CA ILE A 17 6.43 4.18 5.05
C ILE A 17 6.96 3.20 6.10
N PHE A 18 6.85 3.53 7.38
CA PHE A 18 7.42 2.71 8.45
C PHE A 18 6.52 1.52 8.81
N GLY A 19 5.21 1.66 8.76
CA GLY A 19 4.28 0.55 9.01
C GLY A 19 4.42 -0.56 7.99
N LEU A 20 4.48 -0.22 6.69
CA LEU A 20 4.59 -1.23 5.63
C LEU A 20 5.94 -1.95 5.57
N PHE A 21 7.03 -1.29 5.95
CA PHE A 21 8.38 -1.80 5.67
C PHE A 21 9.21 -2.11 6.92
N SER A 22 8.73 -1.86 8.12
CA SER A 22 9.52 -2.03 9.36
C SER A 22 9.08 -3.20 10.24
N GLU A 23 7.98 -3.87 9.94
CA GLU A 23 7.44 -4.93 10.78
C GLU A 23 7.48 -6.30 10.11
N PRO A 24 8.54 -7.09 10.35
CA PRO A 24 8.67 -8.43 9.80
C PRO A 24 7.80 -9.49 10.48
N GLU A 25 7.13 -9.16 11.59
CA GLU A 25 6.35 -10.10 12.40
C GLU A 25 4.99 -10.45 11.78
N HIS A 26 4.44 -9.53 10.99
CA HIS A 26 3.18 -9.74 10.28
C HIS A 26 3.41 -10.11 8.82
N LEU A 27 2.40 -10.69 8.19
CA LEU A 27 2.44 -10.95 6.75
C LEU A 27 2.50 -9.61 6.03
N SER A 28 3.62 -9.35 5.36
CA SER A 28 3.82 -8.15 4.54
C SER A 28 3.99 -8.54 3.09
N LEU A 29 3.31 -7.84 2.18
CA LEU A 29 3.37 -8.09 0.73
C LEU A 29 4.77 -7.89 0.16
N VAL A 30 5.54 -6.95 0.68
CA VAL A 30 6.87 -6.61 0.13
C VAL A 30 8.00 -6.98 1.09
N GLY A 31 7.79 -6.82 2.39
CA GLY A 31 8.79 -7.11 3.42
C GLY A 31 9.76 -5.96 3.68
N VAL A 32 10.91 -6.27 4.29
CA VAL A 32 11.88 -5.28 4.76
C VAL A 32 12.92 -4.96 3.68
N PRO A 33 13.18 -3.68 3.36
CA PRO A 33 14.23 -3.29 2.43
C PRO A 33 15.61 -3.56 3.04
N ILE A 34 16.49 -4.27 2.29
CA ILE A 34 17.82 -4.65 2.74
C ILE A 34 18.96 -4.08 1.89
N ALA A 35 18.66 -3.66 0.66
CA ALA A 35 19.63 -3.04 -0.24
C ALA A 35 18.92 -2.18 -1.27
N TYR A 36 19.65 -1.25 -1.89
CA TYR A 36 19.12 -0.49 -3.01
C TYR A 36 20.20 -0.15 -4.03
N ASN A 37 19.78 0.10 -5.27
CA ASN A 37 20.63 0.61 -6.35
C ASN A 37 19.84 1.63 -7.18
N ILE A 38 20.35 2.86 -7.26
CA ILE A 38 19.76 3.89 -8.11
C ILE A 38 20.23 3.66 -9.54
N THR A 39 19.30 3.38 -10.44
CA THR A 39 19.58 3.08 -11.85
C THR A 39 19.39 4.27 -12.77
N GLN A 40 18.52 5.20 -12.39
CA GLN A 40 18.28 6.45 -13.11
C GLN A 40 18.09 7.57 -12.10
N PHE A 41 18.61 8.75 -12.41
CA PHE A 41 18.47 9.92 -11.56
C PHE A 41 18.54 11.21 -12.40
N THR A 42 17.68 12.14 -12.07
CA THR A 42 17.74 13.52 -12.54
C THR A 42 17.26 14.46 -11.47
N ALA A 43 17.79 15.68 -11.46
CA ALA A 43 17.32 16.72 -10.56
C ALA A 43 17.36 18.07 -11.26
N ASN A 44 16.37 18.91 -10.98
CA ASN A 44 16.31 20.28 -11.44
C ASN A 44 15.67 21.16 -10.37
N SER A 45 16.39 22.18 -9.91
CA SER A 45 15.95 23.11 -8.87
C SER A 45 15.55 22.37 -7.57
N ASN A 46 14.28 22.36 -7.25
CA ASN A 46 13.69 21.77 -6.05
C ASN A 46 13.07 20.40 -6.28
N ILE A 47 13.21 19.82 -7.48
CA ILE A 47 12.60 18.54 -7.85
C ILE A 47 13.69 17.54 -8.25
N ALA A 48 13.55 16.31 -7.83
CA ALA A 48 14.31 15.19 -8.35
C ALA A 48 13.40 14.03 -8.74
N SER A 49 13.85 13.26 -9.72
CA SER A 49 13.25 11.97 -10.07
C SER A 49 14.32 10.89 -10.09
N ALA A 50 13.98 9.72 -9.59
CA ALA A 50 14.87 8.57 -9.55
C ALA A 50 14.11 7.28 -9.89
N THR A 51 14.81 6.36 -10.57
CA THR A 51 14.42 4.95 -10.61
C THR A 51 15.38 4.17 -9.73
N THR A 52 14.86 3.48 -8.75
CA THR A 52 15.62 2.72 -7.76
C THR A 52 15.18 1.27 -7.77
N VAL A 53 16.12 0.34 -7.83
CA VAL A 53 15.87 -1.07 -7.55
C VAL A 53 16.14 -1.29 -6.06
N VAL A 54 15.09 -1.55 -5.30
CA VAL A 54 15.17 -1.87 -3.87
C VAL A 54 15.05 -3.39 -3.71
N THR A 55 15.97 -3.99 -3.00
CA THR A 55 15.92 -5.42 -2.67
C THR A 55 15.24 -5.58 -1.32
N PHE A 56 14.19 -6.37 -1.28
CA PHE A 56 13.42 -6.65 -0.08
C PHE A 56 13.64 -8.08 0.39
N ASN A 57 13.68 -8.26 1.70
CA ASN A 57 13.56 -9.57 2.34
C ASN A 57 12.07 -9.80 2.64
N ALA A 58 11.39 -10.52 1.75
CA ALA A 58 9.99 -10.88 1.89
C ALA A 58 9.86 -12.14 2.77
N THR A 59 10.10 -11.97 4.07
CA THR A 59 10.14 -13.07 5.06
C THR A 59 8.86 -13.89 5.08
N SER A 60 7.71 -13.25 4.91
CA SER A 60 6.41 -13.91 4.82
C SER A 60 6.34 -14.95 3.70
N PHE A 61 7.07 -14.74 2.62
CA PHE A 61 7.14 -15.63 1.46
C PHE A 61 8.44 -16.43 1.37
N GLY A 62 9.40 -16.15 2.26
CA GLY A 62 10.69 -16.82 2.31
C GLY A 62 11.61 -16.55 1.12
N ILE A 63 11.51 -15.38 0.50
CA ILE A 63 12.31 -14.98 -0.65
C ILE A 63 12.93 -13.59 -0.49
N ILE A 64 14.04 -13.37 -1.18
CA ILE A 64 14.60 -12.05 -1.42
C ILE A 64 14.21 -11.63 -2.82
N ILE A 65 13.60 -10.44 -2.96
CA ILE A 65 13.02 -10.00 -4.22
C ILE A 65 13.40 -8.53 -4.53
N PRO A 66 13.88 -8.24 -5.75
CA PRO A 66 14.09 -6.87 -6.19
C PRO A 66 12.77 -6.24 -6.66
N VAL A 67 12.56 -4.99 -6.33
CA VAL A 67 11.41 -4.18 -6.73
C VAL A 67 11.91 -2.87 -7.33
N THR A 68 11.44 -2.53 -8.52
CA THR A 68 11.77 -1.25 -9.15
C THR A 68 10.74 -0.20 -8.74
N ILE A 69 11.22 0.91 -8.18
CA ILE A 69 10.40 2.03 -7.71
C ILE A 69 10.85 3.29 -8.44
N ASP A 70 9.89 3.94 -9.11
CA ASP A 70 10.08 5.29 -9.63
C ASP A 70 9.58 6.28 -8.59
N THR A 71 10.36 7.33 -8.37
CA THR A 71 10.01 8.39 -7.44
C THR A 71 10.15 9.77 -8.07
N TRP A 72 9.20 10.64 -7.72
CA TRP A 72 9.33 12.09 -7.87
C TRP A 72 9.29 12.70 -6.48
N ILE A 73 10.20 13.63 -6.20
CA ILE A 73 10.31 14.26 -4.90
C ILE A 73 10.48 15.76 -5.10
N GLU A 74 9.74 16.53 -4.33
CA GLU A 74 9.86 18.00 -4.29
C GLU A 74 10.23 18.45 -2.87
N TRP A 75 11.13 19.45 -2.81
CA TRP A 75 11.59 20.06 -1.55
C TRP A 75 11.24 21.53 -1.48
N ASP A 76 10.98 22.02 -0.25
CA ASP A 76 10.90 23.45 0.03
C ASP A 76 12.29 24.10 0.14
N ALA A 77 12.28 25.42 0.37
CA ALA A 77 13.51 26.22 0.55
C ALA A 77 14.33 25.78 1.80
N GLN A 78 13.72 25.08 2.76
CA GLN A 78 14.36 24.53 3.94
C GLN A 78 14.85 23.08 3.72
N LYS A 79 14.81 22.59 2.48
CA LYS A 79 15.20 21.23 2.07
C LYS A 79 14.37 20.12 2.75
N LYS A 80 13.12 20.42 3.07
CA LYS A 80 12.15 19.43 3.53
C LYS A 80 11.35 18.90 2.37
N ILE A 81 11.04 17.62 2.35
CA ILE A 81 10.13 17.03 1.37
C ILE A 81 8.74 17.59 1.61
N VAL A 82 8.15 18.21 0.60
CA VAL A 82 6.80 18.77 0.63
C VAL A 82 5.80 17.89 -0.09
N GLN A 83 6.25 17.14 -1.08
CA GLN A 83 5.47 16.08 -1.72
C GLN A 83 6.38 15.05 -2.37
N TYR A 84 5.90 13.84 -2.53
CA TYR A 84 6.55 12.80 -3.31
C TYR A 84 5.52 11.88 -3.95
N ASP A 85 5.88 11.32 -5.08
CA ASP A 85 5.17 10.25 -5.76
C ASP A 85 6.09 9.02 -5.84
N ALA A 86 5.56 7.84 -5.57
CA ALA A 86 6.31 6.60 -5.61
C ALA A 86 5.51 5.51 -6.33
N THR A 87 5.96 5.13 -7.52
CA THR A 87 5.33 4.11 -8.34
C THR A 87 6.14 2.82 -8.31
N PHE A 88 5.53 1.75 -7.85
CA PHE A 88 6.10 0.39 -7.88
C PHE A 88 5.85 -0.23 -9.25
N ARG A 89 6.89 -0.30 -10.07
CA ARG A 89 6.77 -0.88 -11.43
C ARG A 89 6.42 -2.35 -11.36
N TRP A 90 5.58 -2.78 -12.30
CA TRP A 90 5.23 -4.19 -12.51
C TRP A 90 4.68 -4.90 -11.27
N PHE A 91 3.93 -4.19 -10.45
CA PHE A 91 3.43 -4.71 -9.18
C PHE A 91 2.59 -6.00 -9.37
N GLY A 92 1.89 -6.14 -10.49
CA GLY A 92 1.17 -7.39 -10.83
C GLY A 92 2.11 -8.60 -10.95
N PHE A 93 3.27 -8.42 -11.60
CA PHE A 93 4.28 -9.49 -11.68
C PHE A 93 4.94 -9.77 -10.34
N LEU A 94 5.11 -8.76 -9.50
CA LEU A 94 5.60 -8.94 -8.13
C LEU A 94 4.63 -9.82 -7.34
N LEU A 95 3.34 -9.50 -7.35
CA LEU A 95 2.33 -10.31 -6.67
C LEU A 95 2.32 -11.75 -7.18
N ASP A 96 2.39 -11.96 -8.49
CA ASP A 96 2.51 -13.29 -9.09
C ASP A 96 3.74 -14.07 -8.57
N ALA A 97 4.88 -13.40 -8.44
CA ALA A 97 6.11 -14.02 -7.92
C ALA A 97 5.95 -14.43 -6.45
N LEU A 98 5.31 -13.59 -5.65
CA LEU A 98 5.01 -13.89 -4.24
C LEU A 98 4.04 -15.08 -4.11
N LEU A 99 2.98 -15.11 -4.91
CA LEU A 99 2.02 -16.23 -4.94
C LEU A 99 2.69 -17.53 -5.37
N LYS A 100 3.59 -17.50 -6.36
CA LYS A 100 4.37 -18.67 -6.77
C LYS A 100 5.32 -19.15 -5.68
N ALA A 101 5.98 -18.24 -4.96
CA ALA A 101 6.82 -18.61 -3.82
C ALA A 101 5.99 -19.29 -2.72
N GLN A 102 4.81 -18.77 -2.42
CA GLN A 102 3.90 -19.39 -1.46
C GLN A 102 3.39 -20.75 -1.94
N ALA A 103 3.05 -20.90 -3.22
CA ALA A 103 2.66 -22.19 -3.81
C ALA A 103 3.76 -23.25 -3.63
N ALA A 104 5.02 -22.87 -3.88
CA ALA A 104 6.18 -23.75 -3.68
C ALA A 104 6.33 -24.18 -2.21
N ARG A 105 6.17 -23.25 -1.26
CA ARG A 105 6.20 -23.56 0.19
C ARG A 105 5.09 -24.49 0.62
N MET A 106 3.91 -24.36 0.02
CA MET A 106 2.76 -25.22 0.30
C MET A 106 2.80 -26.54 -0.48
N ASN A 107 3.80 -26.75 -1.33
CA ASN A 107 3.92 -27.91 -2.23
C ASN A 107 2.65 -28.13 -3.07
N THR A 108 2.12 -27.05 -3.65
CA THR A 108 0.93 -27.05 -4.52
C THR A 108 1.17 -26.29 -5.79
N THR A 109 0.44 -26.63 -6.86
CA THR A 109 0.40 -25.87 -8.11
C THR A 109 -0.98 -25.22 -8.34
N ASP A 110 -1.93 -25.46 -7.42
CA ASP A 110 -3.28 -24.90 -7.52
C ASP A 110 -3.33 -23.50 -6.91
N PRO A 111 -3.55 -22.45 -7.73
CA PRO A 111 -3.64 -21.08 -7.24
C PRO A 111 -4.82 -20.84 -6.30
N ALA A 112 -5.91 -21.60 -6.44
CA ALA A 112 -7.07 -21.45 -5.57
C ALA A 112 -6.75 -21.90 -4.13
N VAL A 113 -5.95 -22.97 -3.97
CA VAL A 113 -5.46 -23.44 -2.67
C VAL A 113 -4.57 -22.40 -2.01
N VAL A 114 -3.66 -21.78 -2.78
CA VAL A 114 -2.78 -20.71 -2.30
C VAL A 114 -3.58 -19.50 -1.86
N GLN A 115 -4.51 -19.04 -2.69
CA GLN A 115 -5.36 -17.90 -2.37
C GLN A 115 -6.22 -18.15 -1.14
N ALA A 116 -6.82 -19.33 -1.00
CA ALA A 116 -7.62 -19.68 0.15
C ALA A 116 -6.79 -19.67 1.46
N ALA A 117 -5.57 -20.22 1.42
CA ALA A 117 -4.67 -20.21 2.56
C ALA A 117 -4.25 -18.79 2.96
N LEU A 118 -3.89 -17.93 1.99
CA LEU A 118 -3.56 -16.53 2.23
C LEU A 118 -4.76 -15.75 2.75
N THR A 119 -5.97 -16.00 2.22
CA THR A 119 -7.21 -15.39 2.71
C THR A 119 -7.40 -15.68 4.20
N GLN A 120 -7.26 -16.92 4.62
CA GLN A 120 -7.38 -17.30 6.02
C GLN A 120 -6.29 -16.66 6.89
N GLN A 121 -5.05 -16.62 6.41
CA GLN A 121 -3.94 -16.04 7.15
C GLN A 121 -4.13 -14.52 7.32
N LEU A 122 -4.43 -13.80 6.26
CA LEU A 122 -4.67 -12.34 6.28
C LEU A 122 -5.86 -11.99 7.16
N ALA A 123 -6.99 -12.69 6.99
CA ALA A 123 -8.17 -12.47 7.83
C ALA A 123 -7.85 -12.69 9.31
N SER A 124 -7.10 -13.76 9.63
CA SER A 124 -6.70 -14.05 11.03
C SER A 124 -5.84 -12.93 11.62
N THR A 125 -4.87 -12.40 10.87
CA THR A 125 -4.00 -11.30 11.33
C THR A 125 -4.82 -10.02 11.51
N ILE A 126 -5.62 -9.64 10.51
CA ILE A 126 -6.49 -8.44 10.59
C ILE A 126 -7.44 -8.52 11.77
N CYS A 127 -8.09 -9.68 11.99
CA CYS A 127 -9.00 -9.83 13.12
C CYS A 127 -8.30 -9.83 14.47
N GLN A 128 -7.05 -10.34 14.55
CA GLN A 128 -6.25 -10.23 15.76
C GLN A 128 -5.89 -8.76 16.05
N THR A 129 -5.41 -8.04 15.06
CA THR A 129 -5.09 -6.61 15.19
C THR A 129 -6.32 -5.80 15.58
N HIS A 130 -7.50 -6.11 15.01
CA HIS A 130 -8.75 -5.49 15.42
C HIS A 130 -9.07 -5.77 16.89
N GLU A 131 -8.93 -7.03 17.34
CA GLU A 131 -9.14 -7.38 18.76
C GLU A 131 -8.15 -6.69 19.68
N ASP A 132 -6.92 -6.46 19.26
CA ASP A 132 -5.91 -5.88 20.13
C ASP A 132 -6.06 -4.37 20.25
N TYR A 133 -6.40 -3.66 19.18
CA TYR A 133 -6.32 -2.21 19.10
C TYR A 133 -7.65 -1.48 18.87
N CYS A 134 -8.63 -2.07 18.16
CA CYS A 134 -9.89 -1.40 17.83
C CYS A 134 -10.92 -1.56 18.96
N LYS A 135 -10.93 -0.62 19.89
CA LYS A 135 -11.76 -0.68 21.11
C LYS A 135 -12.80 0.46 21.16
N GLY A 136 -13.89 0.21 21.86
CA GLY A 136 -14.91 1.23 22.11
C GLY A 136 -15.51 1.79 20.82
N ALA A 137 -15.31 3.08 20.56
CA ALA A 137 -15.84 3.74 19.35
C ALA A 137 -15.18 3.25 18.06
N ASP A 138 -13.97 2.71 18.13
CA ASP A 138 -13.20 2.24 16.97
C ASP A 138 -13.49 0.77 16.64
N GLN A 139 -14.28 0.09 17.45
CA GLN A 139 -14.65 -1.30 17.21
C GLN A 139 -15.50 -1.45 15.95
N GLN A 140 -15.05 -2.30 15.02
CA GLN A 140 -15.67 -2.49 13.70
C GLN A 140 -16.46 -3.81 13.59
N TYR A 141 -16.07 -4.81 14.35
CA TYR A 141 -16.70 -6.14 14.38
C TYR A 141 -17.15 -6.48 15.77
N GLU A 142 -18.29 -7.15 15.89
CA GLU A 142 -18.87 -7.57 17.19
C GLU A 142 -18.03 -8.65 17.88
N SER A 143 -17.37 -9.51 17.09
CA SER A 143 -16.51 -10.58 17.58
C SER A 143 -15.45 -10.96 16.54
N ARG A 144 -14.45 -11.76 16.99
CA ARG A 144 -13.47 -12.35 16.09
C ARG A 144 -14.14 -13.24 15.03
N ASP A 145 -15.13 -14.03 15.40
CA ASP A 145 -15.84 -14.89 14.46
C ASP A 145 -16.60 -14.09 13.40
N ALA A 146 -17.23 -12.98 13.79
CA ALA A 146 -17.87 -12.06 12.85
C ALA A 146 -16.88 -11.42 11.90
N CYS A 147 -15.69 -11.04 12.40
CA CYS A 147 -14.59 -10.51 11.58
C CYS A 147 -14.10 -11.58 10.58
N MET A 148 -13.81 -12.77 11.05
CA MET A 148 -13.35 -13.89 10.20
C MET A 148 -14.39 -14.24 9.13
N ASP A 149 -15.67 -14.37 9.49
CA ASP A 149 -16.73 -14.63 8.52
C ASP A 149 -16.78 -13.55 7.44
N PHE A 150 -16.75 -12.28 7.84
CA PHE A 150 -16.81 -11.18 6.89
C PHE A 150 -15.61 -11.20 5.92
N LEU A 151 -14.39 -11.30 6.44
CA LEU A 151 -13.18 -11.22 5.63
C LEU A 151 -12.96 -12.44 4.72
N THR A 152 -13.45 -13.62 5.13
CA THR A 152 -13.24 -14.85 4.34
C THR A 152 -14.39 -15.18 3.40
N THR A 153 -15.59 -14.63 3.62
CA THR A 153 -16.78 -14.99 2.82
C THR A 153 -17.40 -13.81 2.05
N LYS A 154 -17.25 -12.58 2.52
CA LYS A 154 -17.89 -11.40 1.95
C LYS A 154 -16.90 -10.44 1.30
N THR A 155 -15.61 -10.50 1.69
CA THR A 155 -14.57 -9.64 1.13
C THR A 155 -13.83 -10.39 0.03
N ARG A 156 -13.72 -9.80 -1.16
CA ARG A 156 -12.90 -10.37 -2.23
C ARG A 156 -11.40 -10.22 -1.89
N PHE A 157 -10.58 -11.16 -2.35
CA PHE A 157 -9.14 -11.14 -2.09
C PHE A 157 -8.49 -9.86 -2.63
N GLY A 158 -8.78 -9.50 -3.88
CA GLY A 158 -8.23 -8.35 -4.58
C GLY A 158 -7.17 -8.70 -5.61
N GLN A 159 -6.94 -7.76 -6.52
CA GLN A 159 -5.89 -7.81 -7.53
C GLN A 159 -4.79 -6.83 -7.18
N ALA A 160 -3.64 -6.93 -7.85
CA ALA A 160 -2.50 -6.05 -7.63
C ALA A 160 -2.81 -4.55 -7.77
N PHE A 161 -3.80 -4.18 -8.58
CA PHE A 161 -4.23 -2.80 -8.78
C PHE A 161 -5.36 -2.36 -7.84
N GLU A 162 -5.74 -3.17 -6.85
CA GLU A 162 -6.90 -2.93 -5.99
C GLU A 162 -6.55 -2.69 -4.52
N LEU A 163 -5.32 -2.24 -4.23
CA LEU A 163 -4.88 -1.99 -2.83
C LEU A 163 -5.59 -0.80 -2.17
N GLY A 164 -6.31 0.01 -2.93
CA GLY A 164 -7.17 1.10 -2.43
C GLY A 164 -8.66 0.85 -2.66
N ARG A 165 -9.08 -0.41 -2.88
CA ARG A 165 -10.46 -0.81 -3.14
C ARG A 165 -11.00 -1.72 -2.03
N ASP A 166 -12.29 -2.06 -2.09
CA ASP A 166 -12.93 -2.97 -1.12
C ASP A 166 -12.42 -4.41 -1.28
N THR A 167 -11.20 -4.65 -0.78
CA THR A 167 -10.51 -5.93 -0.87
C THR A 167 -9.83 -6.31 0.44
N LEU A 168 -9.48 -7.59 0.56
CA LEU A 168 -8.68 -8.08 1.67
C LEU A 168 -7.24 -7.52 1.61
N LEU A 169 -6.67 -7.39 0.40
CA LEU A 169 -5.34 -6.80 0.22
C LEU A 169 -5.28 -5.32 0.65
N CYS A 170 -6.35 -4.55 0.44
CA CYS A 170 -6.41 -3.18 0.95
C CYS A 170 -6.39 -3.16 2.48
N ARG A 171 -7.20 -4.02 3.11
CA ARG A 171 -7.27 -4.11 4.56
C ARG A 171 -5.96 -4.60 5.19
N GLU A 172 -5.24 -5.48 4.50
CA GLU A 172 -3.89 -5.91 4.92
C GLU A 172 -2.91 -4.74 4.94
N VAL A 173 -2.89 -3.91 3.91
CA VAL A 173 -2.04 -2.71 3.88
C VAL A 173 -2.32 -1.79 5.08
N HIS A 174 -3.58 -1.60 5.45
CA HIS A 174 -3.96 -0.74 6.58
C HIS A 174 -3.79 -1.41 7.94
N GLU A 175 -3.81 -2.74 8.02
CA GLU A 175 -3.61 -3.51 9.26
C GLU A 175 -2.33 -3.11 9.97
N HIS A 176 -1.22 -2.97 9.24
CA HIS A 176 0.09 -2.61 9.77
C HIS A 176 0.14 -1.25 10.49
N MET A 177 -0.81 -0.37 10.21
CA MET A 177 -0.87 0.99 10.77
C MET A 177 -1.82 1.12 11.95
N VAL A 178 -2.72 0.14 12.16
CA VAL A 178 -3.77 0.20 13.20
C VAL A 178 -3.18 0.45 14.58
N LYS A 179 -2.11 -0.22 14.96
CA LYS A 179 -1.49 -0.07 16.28
C LYS A 179 -0.97 1.34 16.57
N TYR A 180 -0.60 2.08 15.53
CA TYR A 180 -0.08 3.45 15.70
C TYR A 180 -1.21 4.47 15.86
N ARG A 181 -2.30 4.28 15.07
CA ARG A 181 -3.46 5.19 15.10
C ARG A 181 -4.77 4.42 14.88
N PRO A 182 -5.26 3.75 15.94
CA PRO A 182 -6.52 3.00 15.87
C PRO A 182 -7.71 3.86 15.47
N ASP A 183 -7.77 5.10 15.96
CA ASP A 183 -8.80 6.11 15.66
C ASP A 183 -8.94 6.43 14.15
N ILE A 184 -7.90 6.19 13.37
CA ILE A 184 -7.91 6.38 11.92
C ILE A 184 -8.04 5.03 11.20
N HIS A 185 -7.20 4.06 11.54
CA HIS A 185 -7.02 2.87 10.71
C HIS A 185 -7.97 1.71 11.04
N CYS A 186 -8.63 1.70 12.20
CA CYS A 186 -9.63 0.67 12.50
C CYS A 186 -10.78 0.65 11.50
N ALA A 187 -11.25 1.82 11.06
CA ALA A 187 -12.31 1.91 10.05
C ALA A 187 -11.88 1.29 8.71
N HIS A 188 -10.60 1.43 8.33
CA HIS A 188 -10.07 0.92 7.07
C HIS A 188 -10.03 -0.60 7.01
N ILE A 189 -9.83 -1.28 8.14
CA ILE A 189 -9.88 -2.75 8.22
C ILE A 189 -11.29 -3.29 8.50
N GLY A 190 -12.26 -2.40 8.75
CA GLY A 190 -13.64 -2.72 9.07
C GLY A 190 -14.49 -3.13 7.86
N PRO A 191 -15.77 -3.49 8.10
CA PRO A 191 -16.69 -3.93 7.05
C PRO A 191 -16.94 -2.88 5.97
N THR A 192 -16.95 -1.59 6.34
CA THR A 192 -17.18 -0.48 5.42
C THR A 192 -15.94 -0.04 4.67
N GLY A 193 -14.74 -0.47 5.12
CA GLY A 193 -13.46 -0.06 4.54
C GLY A 193 -13.06 1.39 4.85
N GLY A 194 -13.84 2.11 5.68
CA GLY A 194 -13.62 3.53 5.95
C GLY A 194 -13.62 4.35 4.66
N ASP A 195 -12.73 5.33 4.56
CA ASP A 195 -12.61 6.17 3.36
C ASP A 195 -11.59 5.61 2.35
N TYR A 196 -10.95 4.48 2.66
CA TYR A 196 -9.81 3.97 1.88
C TYR A 196 -10.11 2.65 1.16
N CYS A 197 -10.63 1.65 1.84
CA CYS A 197 -10.88 0.34 1.25
C CYS A 197 -12.30 0.25 0.69
N VAL A 198 -12.61 1.09 -0.30
CA VAL A 198 -13.95 1.26 -0.88
C VAL A 198 -13.91 1.32 -2.41
N ASP A 199 -14.97 0.86 -3.06
CA ASP A 199 -15.14 0.86 -4.52
C ASP A 199 -15.93 2.10 -4.98
N ASP A 200 -15.43 3.29 -4.66
CA ASP A 200 -16.10 4.58 -4.85
C ASP A 200 -15.66 5.37 -6.09
N LYS A 201 -14.60 4.93 -6.80
CA LYS A 201 -14.01 5.66 -7.92
C LYS A 201 -14.04 4.86 -9.23
N SER A 202 -14.42 5.52 -10.32
CA SER A 202 -14.24 5.00 -11.68
C SER A 202 -12.80 5.19 -12.15
N TYR A 203 -12.45 4.55 -13.27
CA TYR A 203 -11.14 4.73 -13.91
C TYR A 203 -10.86 6.20 -14.24
N GLU A 204 -11.85 6.89 -14.81
CA GLU A 204 -11.73 8.31 -15.19
C GLU A 204 -11.51 9.19 -13.96
N GLN A 205 -12.22 8.94 -12.87
CA GLN A 205 -12.02 9.66 -11.61
C GLN A 205 -10.60 9.47 -11.07
N VAL A 206 -10.07 8.24 -11.10
CA VAL A 206 -8.69 7.96 -10.66
C VAL A 206 -7.67 8.68 -11.55
N VAL A 207 -7.82 8.60 -12.88
CA VAL A 207 -6.86 9.17 -13.83
C VAL A 207 -6.88 10.71 -13.84
N LEU A 208 -8.04 11.31 -13.63
CA LEU A 208 -8.23 12.75 -13.67
C LEU A 208 -8.12 13.41 -12.29
N GLU A 209 -7.96 12.64 -11.22
CA GLU A 209 -7.81 13.18 -9.88
C GLU A 209 -6.49 13.94 -9.75
N ARG A 210 -6.55 15.11 -9.14
CA ARG A 210 -5.34 15.86 -8.79
C ARG A 210 -4.80 15.37 -7.45
N TYR A 211 -3.81 14.50 -7.49
CA TYR A 211 -3.20 13.89 -6.30
C TYR A 211 -2.27 14.83 -5.54
N PHE A 212 -1.69 15.84 -6.22
CA PHE A 212 -0.69 16.72 -5.64
C PHE A 212 -1.18 18.16 -5.65
N ARG A 213 -0.81 18.91 -4.61
CA ARG A 213 -1.13 20.34 -4.53
C ARG A 213 -0.42 21.10 -5.64
N ASP A 214 0.84 20.79 -5.86
CA ASP A 214 1.68 21.40 -6.88
C ASP A 214 2.08 20.35 -7.92
N SER A 215 2.23 20.77 -9.18
CA SER A 215 2.77 19.89 -10.22
C SER A 215 4.27 19.73 -9.99
N PHE A 216 4.83 18.55 -10.31
CA PHE A 216 6.28 18.35 -10.29
C PHE A 216 6.96 19.06 -11.47
N ILE A 217 6.85 20.39 -11.51
CA ILE A 217 7.44 21.27 -12.50
C ILE A 217 8.45 22.16 -11.79
N ALA A 218 9.72 22.07 -12.20
CA ALA A 218 10.79 22.83 -11.57
C ALA A 218 10.55 24.33 -11.69
N TYR A 219 10.94 25.10 -10.67
CA TYR A 219 10.81 26.55 -10.67
C TYR A 219 11.37 27.18 -11.93
N GLY A 220 10.62 28.06 -12.57
CA GLY A 220 10.96 28.76 -13.80
C GLY A 220 10.49 28.07 -15.09
N TYR A 221 9.86 26.91 -15.01
CA TYR A 221 9.20 26.26 -16.14
C TYR A 221 7.69 26.34 -15.96
N GLY A 222 7.12 27.44 -16.43
CA GLY A 222 5.72 27.54 -16.83
C GLY A 222 4.64 27.21 -15.78
N GLU A 223 4.36 28.14 -14.88
CA GLU A 223 3.08 28.14 -14.15
C GLU A 223 1.86 28.21 -15.10
N GLU A 224 2.04 28.55 -16.37
CA GLU A 224 0.99 28.78 -17.35
C GLU A 224 0.63 27.55 -18.21
N GLN A 225 1.39 26.47 -18.15
CA GLN A 225 1.05 25.24 -18.88
C GLN A 225 0.26 24.29 -17.99
N ASN A 226 -0.94 24.68 -17.65
CA ASN A 226 -1.94 23.76 -17.14
C ASN A 226 -2.38 22.83 -18.28
N ILE A 227 -1.67 21.70 -18.46
CA ILE A 227 -2.02 20.68 -19.48
C ILE A 227 -3.36 19.97 -19.17
N TRP A 228 -4.00 20.35 -18.09
CA TRP A 228 -5.28 19.79 -17.63
C TRP A 228 -6.50 20.67 -17.95
N VAL A 229 -6.38 21.57 -18.92
CA VAL A 229 -7.53 22.34 -19.42
C VAL A 229 -8.11 21.58 -20.62
N ALA A 230 -9.12 20.79 -20.36
CA ALA A 230 -10.09 20.37 -21.37
C ALA A 230 -11.49 20.69 -20.85
#